data_16469cf6d8a881e3a241a00e1d63329a
#
_entry.id   16469cf6d8a881e3a241a00e1d63329a
#
_cell.length_a   1.000
_cell.length_b   1.000
_cell.length_c   1.000
_cell.angle_alpha   90.00
_cell.angle_beta   90.00
_cell.angle_gamma   90.00
#
_symmetry.space_group_name_H-M   'P 1'
#
loop_
_entity.id
_entity.type
_entity.pdbx_description
1 polymer ?
#
loop_
_entity_poly.entity_id
_entity_poly.type
_entity_poly.pdbx_seq_one_letter_code
_entity_poly.pdbx_strand_id
1 'polypeptide(L)' 'MVTEARKEKEQAVCMSVELYLRQGMGKMDAIRRTMHDFNYLTEASVYNILRRNKKKEDDK' A
#
# COMPACT_ATOMS: atom_id res chain seq x y z
N MET A 1 -7.94 -9.01 -15.66
CA MET A 1 -6.51 -8.88 -15.90
C MET A 1 -6.02 -7.53 -15.42
N VAL A 2 -4.90 -7.52 -14.76
CA VAL A 2 -4.38 -6.29 -14.16
C VAL A 2 -3.45 -5.60 -15.16
N THR A 3 -3.69 -4.31 -15.37
CA THR A 3 -2.82 -3.54 -16.26
C THR A 3 -1.51 -3.22 -15.57
N GLU A 4 -0.51 -2.89 -16.37
CA GLU A 4 0.78 -2.52 -15.81
C GLU A 4 0.69 -1.25 -14.99
N ALA A 5 -0.11 -0.30 -15.43
CA ALA A 5 -0.26 0.94 -14.68
C ALA A 5 -0.81 0.67 -13.29
N ARG A 6 -1.76 -0.26 -13.20
CA ARG A 6 -2.33 -0.60 -11.91
C ARG A 6 -1.31 -1.30 -11.02
N LYS A 7 -0.51 -2.17 -11.60
CA LYS A 7 0.53 -2.85 -10.85
C LYS A 7 1.53 -1.86 -10.28
N GLU A 8 1.94 -0.92 -11.11
CA GLU A 8 2.90 0.07 -10.65
C GLU A 8 2.34 0.90 -9.53
N LYS A 9 1.06 1.26 -9.63
CA LYS A 9 0.45 2.04 -8.58
C LYS A 9 0.40 1.28 -7.27
N GLU A 10 0.07 0.00 -7.33
CA GLU A 10 0.02 -0.80 -6.12
C GLU A 10 1.40 -0.95 -5.51
N GLN A 11 2.41 -1.11 -6.33
CA GLN A 11 3.77 -1.18 -5.81
C GLN A 11 4.17 0.13 -5.14
N ALA A 12 3.81 1.24 -5.75
CA ALA A 12 4.12 2.54 -5.18
C ALA A 12 3.43 2.71 -3.83
N VAL A 13 2.19 2.25 -3.72
CA VAL A 13 1.47 2.33 -2.46
C VAL A 13 2.20 1.53 -1.38
N CYS A 14 2.62 0.33 -1.70
CA CYS A 14 3.33 -0.49 -0.73
C CYS A 14 4.64 0.15 -0.31
N MET A 15 5.37 0.69 -1.26
CA MET A 15 6.64 1.34 -0.94
C MET A 15 6.43 2.57 -0.07
N SER A 16 5.35 3.30 -0.34
CA SER A 16 5.06 4.49 0.45
C SER A 16 4.82 4.12 1.91
N VAL A 17 4.03 3.08 2.13
CA VAL A 17 3.76 2.64 3.50
C VAL A 17 5.05 2.21 4.18
N GLU A 18 5.89 1.47 3.47
CA GLU A 18 7.14 1.01 4.06
C GLU A 18 8.05 2.18 4.43
N LEU A 19 8.11 3.18 3.57
CA LEU A 19 8.93 4.34 3.87
C LEU A 19 8.47 5.03 5.15
N TYR A 20 7.16 5.20 5.29
CA TYR A 20 6.65 5.84 6.49
C TYR A 20 6.94 5.00 7.73
N LEU A 21 6.85 3.68 7.60
CA LEU A 21 7.18 2.81 8.72
C LEU A 21 8.65 2.96 9.12
N ARG A 22 9.53 3.08 8.14
CA ARG A 22 10.94 3.26 8.41
C ARG A 22 11.22 4.58 9.10
N GLN A 23 10.38 5.57 8.85
CA GLN A 23 10.52 6.87 9.50
C GLN A 23 10.05 6.84 10.94
N GLY A 24 9.50 5.73 11.37
CA GLY A 24 9.04 5.61 12.74
C GLY A 24 7.56 5.79 12.94
N MET A 25 6.81 5.92 11.86
CA MET A 25 5.36 6.06 11.97
C MET A 25 4.71 4.73 12.33
N GLY A 26 3.60 4.81 13.03
CA GLY A 26 2.82 3.62 13.29
C GLY A 26 2.18 3.11 12.01
N LYS A 27 1.80 1.83 12.03
CA LYS A 27 1.23 1.21 10.84
C LYS A 27 -0.03 1.93 10.36
N MET A 28 -0.93 2.24 11.29
CA MET A 28 -2.16 2.92 10.90
C MET A 28 -1.88 4.31 10.35
N ASP A 29 -0.93 5.01 10.95
CA ASP A 29 -0.58 6.33 10.48
C ASP A 29 0.02 6.26 9.08
N ALA A 30 0.86 5.27 8.84
CA ALA A 30 1.47 5.11 7.53
C ALA A 30 0.40 4.84 6.47
N ILE A 31 -0.56 4.00 6.81
CA ILE A 31 -1.65 3.68 5.88
C ILE A 31 -2.49 4.92 5.59
N ARG A 32 -2.81 5.66 6.63
CA ARG A 32 -3.63 6.86 6.47
C ARG A 32 -2.92 7.89 5.62
N ARG A 33 -1.63 8.08 5.85
CA ARG A 33 -0.87 9.03 5.07
C ARG A 33 -0.80 8.62 3.61
N THR A 34 -0.56 7.34 3.37
CA THR A 34 -0.52 6.83 2.00
C THR A 34 -1.89 7.00 1.33
N MET A 35 -2.96 6.77 2.07
CA MET A 35 -4.29 6.97 1.53
C MET A 35 -4.45 8.41 1.01
N HIS A 36 -4.01 9.37 1.78
CA HIS A 36 -4.08 10.77 1.35
C HIS A 36 -3.19 11.04 0.16
N ASP A 37 -2.00 10.49 0.18
CA ASP A 37 -1.04 10.75 -0.90
C ASP A 37 -1.54 10.25 -2.23
N PHE A 38 -2.27 9.15 -2.22
CA PHE A 38 -2.75 8.53 -3.44
C PHE A 38 -4.23 8.78 -3.70
N ASN A 39 -4.86 9.63 -2.87
CA ASN A 39 -6.25 10.01 -3.04
C ASN A 39 -7.21 8.84 -2.98
N TYR A 40 -6.93 7.89 -2.13
CA TYR A 40 -7.89 6.82 -1.89
C TYR A 40 -8.96 7.30 -0.93
N LEU A 41 -10.16 6.77 -1.10
CA LEU A 41 -11.30 7.20 -0.29
C LEU A 41 -11.30 6.59 1.10
N THR A 42 -10.75 5.40 1.25
CA THR A 42 -10.77 4.72 2.54
C THR A 42 -9.44 4.07 2.83
N GLU A 43 -9.18 3.87 4.10
CA GLU A 43 -7.97 3.16 4.52
C GLU A 43 -8.00 1.71 4.08
N ALA A 44 -9.20 1.15 3.95
CA ALA A 44 -9.33 -0.23 3.53
C ALA A 44 -8.73 -0.47 2.16
N SER A 45 -8.80 0.53 1.29
CA SER A 45 -8.22 0.41 -0.05
C SER A 45 -6.73 0.14 0.04
N VAL A 46 -6.04 0.92 0.85
CA VAL A 46 -4.60 0.73 1.02
C VAL A 46 -4.32 -0.60 1.70
N TYR A 47 -5.08 -0.90 2.73
CA TYR A 47 -4.87 -2.13 3.46
C TYR A 47 -5.05 -3.36 2.57
N ASN A 48 -6.06 -3.35 1.71
CA ASN A 48 -6.29 -4.46 0.81
C ASN A 48 -5.15 -4.62 -0.19
N ILE A 49 -4.60 -3.52 -0.66
CA ILE A 49 -3.45 -3.57 -1.56
C ILE A 49 -2.27 -4.21 -0.85
N LEU A 50 -2.02 -3.81 0.38
CA LEU A 50 -0.92 -4.39 1.14
C LEU A 50 -1.10 -5.88 1.35
N ARG A 51 -2.32 -6.28 1.67
CA ARG A 51 -2.62 -7.69 1.89
C ARG A 51 -2.37 -8.51 0.63
N ARG A 52 -2.81 -8.02 -0.50
CA ARG A 52 -2.66 -8.75 -1.75
C ARG A 52 -1.19 -8.92 -2.12
N ASN A 53 -0.42 -7.86 -1.94
CA ASN A 53 0.99 -7.95 -2.27
C ASN A 53 1.72 -8.90 -1.34
N LYS A 54 1.40 -8.83 -0.07
CA LYS A 54 2.05 -9.71 0.89
C LYS A 54 1.69 -11.15 0.65
N LYS A 55 0.42 -11.40 0.36
CA LYS A 55 -0.04 -12.74 0.12
C LYS A 55 0.62 -13.33 -1.11
N LYS A 56 0.82 -12.50 -2.11
CA LYS A 56 1.44 -12.93 -3.33
C LYS A 56 2.87 -13.40 -3.07
N GLU A 57 3.57 -12.72 -2.21
CA GLU A 57 4.91 -13.13 -1.86
C GLU A 57 4.93 -14.44 -1.11
N ASP A 58 4.02 -14.58 -0.19
CA ASP A 58 3.97 -15.77 0.62
C ASP A 58 3.60 -16.99 -0.17
N ASP A 59 2.90 -16.77 -1.21
CA ASP A 59 2.39 -17.87 -1.94
C ASP A 59 3.45 -18.55 -2.70
N LYS A 60 4.26 -18.70 -2.61
CA LYS A 60 5.20 -19.38 -3.23
C LYS A 60 5.21 -20.51 -3.31
#